data_e6227a7b97de97438a938c7f76d7a859
#
_entry.id   e6227a7b97de97438a938c7f76d7a859
#
_cell.length_a   1.000
_cell.length_b   1.000
_cell.length_c   1.000
_cell.angle_alpha   90.00
_cell.angle_beta   90.00
_cell.angle_gamma   90.00
#
_symmetry.space_group_name_H-M   'P 1'
#
loop_
_entity.id
_entity.type
_entity.pdbx_description
1 polymer ?
#
loop_
_entity_poly.entity_id
_entity_poly.type
_entity_poly.pdbx_seq_one_letter_code
_entity_poly.pdbx_strand_id
1 'polypeptide(L)'
;MRLAVSWSTGKDSAMALHRVLSSGRHRVVCLLTTLTEGYGRVTMHGVRRELLHAQASSLGLEVFEVWIPPNAPNEVYEERMGRALAELSRRYGVEGVVFGDIWLEDVRRYREERMRDTGIEPLFPLWGED
;
A
#
# COMPACT_ATOMS: atom_id res chain seq x y z
N MET A 1 -10.08 8.98 -9.63
CA MET A 1 -8.68 8.94 -9.17
C MET A 1 -8.01 7.62 -9.46
N ARG A 2 -6.77 7.66 -9.88
CA ARG A 2 -5.97 6.44 -10.07
C ARG A 2 -5.29 6.09 -8.75
N LEU A 3 -5.54 4.91 -8.23
CA LEU A 3 -5.13 4.52 -6.88
C LEU A 3 -4.23 3.29 -6.87
N ALA A 4 -3.28 3.28 -5.93
CA ALA A 4 -2.63 2.06 -5.47
C ALA A 4 -3.25 1.69 -4.13
N VAL A 5 -3.36 0.40 -3.84
CA VAL A 5 -3.85 -0.07 -2.55
C VAL A 5 -2.70 -0.67 -1.78
N SER A 6 -2.45 -0.16 -0.57
CA SER A 6 -1.45 -0.72 0.31
C SER A 6 -1.91 -2.11 0.74
N TRP A 7 -1.17 -3.14 0.34
CA TRP A 7 -1.62 -4.52 0.46
C TRP A 7 -0.71 -5.34 1.37
N SER A 8 -1.29 -5.82 2.45
CA SER A 8 -0.57 -6.64 3.44
C SER A 8 -1.02 -8.09 3.43
N THR A 9 -1.90 -8.48 2.51
CA THR A 9 -2.55 -9.79 2.41
C THR A 9 -3.56 -10.07 3.52
N GLY A 10 -3.76 -9.13 4.46
CA GLY A 10 -4.72 -9.26 5.54
C GLY A 10 -6.14 -8.85 5.14
N LYS A 11 -7.09 -9.10 6.04
CA LYS A 11 -8.49 -8.83 5.76
C LYS A 11 -8.79 -7.33 5.60
N ASP A 12 -8.08 -6.47 6.33
CA ASP A 12 -8.33 -5.02 6.26
C ASP A 12 -7.94 -4.44 4.91
N SER A 13 -6.81 -4.90 4.34
CA SER A 13 -6.44 -4.51 2.97
C SER A 13 -7.49 -4.99 1.96
N ALA A 14 -7.98 -6.21 2.12
CA ALA A 14 -8.97 -6.77 1.22
C ALA A 14 -10.30 -6.00 1.31
N MET A 15 -10.71 -5.63 2.52
CA MET A 15 -11.92 -4.84 2.72
C MET A 15 -11.78 -3.43 2.14
N ALA A 16 -10.61 -2.81 2.31
CA ALA A 16 -10.34 -1.49 1.77
C ALA A 16 -10.41 -1.51 0.24
N LEU A 17 -9.79 -2.52 -0.38
CA LEU A 17 -9.85 -2.71 -1.83
C LEU A 17 -11.29 -2.87 -2.30
N HIS A 18 -12.05 -3.75 -1.64
CA HIS A 18 -13.45 -3.99 -1.99
C HIS A 18 -14.27 -2.70 -1.91
N ARG A 19 -14.08 -1.92 -0.84
CA ARG A 19 -14.79 -0.67 -0.64
C ARG A 19 -14.53 0.31 -1.78
N VAL A 20 -13.26 0.44 -2.17
CA VAL A 20 -12.87 1.36 -3.24
C VAL A 20 -13.42 0.89 -4.60
N LEU A 21 -13.33 -0.40 -4.89
CA LEU A 21 -13.86 -0.96 -6.14
C LEU A 21 -15.38 -0.80 -6.23
N SER A 22 -16.08 -1.01 -5.11
CA SER A 22 -17.54 -0.89 -5.07
C SER A 22 -18.04 0.53 -5.26
N SER A 23 -17.22 1.54 -4.96
CA SER A 23 -17.62 2.93 -5.09
C SER A 23 -17.80 3.34 -6.57
N GLY A 24 -17.10 2.70 -7.48
CA GLY A 24 -17.15 3.01 -8.90
C GLY A 24 -16.52 4.34 -9.29
N ARG A 25 -15.90 5.06 -8.33
CA ARG A 25 -15.35 6.40 -8.56
C ARG A 25 -13.85 6.39 -8.87
N HIS A 26 -13.19 5.30 -8.58
CA HIS A 26 -11.73 5.23 -8.64
C HIS A 26 -11.28 4.03 -9.45
N ARG A 27 -10.10 4.16 -10.03
CA ARG A 27 -9.47 3.05 -10.73
C ARG A 27 -8.28 2.57 -9.91
N VAL A 28 -8.30 1.32 -9.47
CA VAL A 28 -7.15 0.69 -8.81
C VAL A 28 -6.20 0.19 -9.88
N VAL A 29 -4.97 0.67 -9.86
CA VAL A 29 -3.97 0.30 -10.88
C VAL A 29 -2.96 -0.72 -10.40
N CYS A 30 -2.71 -0.81 -9.09
CA CYS A 30 -1.80 -1.82 -8.55
C CYS A 30 -1.97 -1.97 -7.04
N LEU A 31 -1.37 -3.04 -6.53
CA LEU A 31 -1.20 -3.26 -5.09
C LEU A 31 0.23 -2.84 -4.72
N LEU A 32 0.36 -2.06 -3.66
CA LEU A 32 1.65 -1.60 -3.15
C LEU A 32 1.99 -2.40 -1.91
N THR A 33 3.09 -3.13 -1.92
CA THR A 33 3.46 -4.01 -0.82
C THR A 33 4.92 -3.89 -0.46
N THR A 34 5.22 -3.88 0.84
CA THR A 34 6.59 -3.93 1.33
C THR A 34 6.98 -5.38 1.62
N LEU A 35 8.19 -5.76 1.20
CA LEU A 35 8.76 -7.07 1.46
C LEU A 35 10.11 -6.90 2.15
N THR A 36 10.47 -7.87 2.99
CA THR A 36 11.75 -7.84 3.70
C THR A 36 12.82 -8.56 2.87
N GLU A 37 13.91 -7.85 2.61
CA GLU A 37 15.06 -8.44 1.87
C GLU A 37 15.61 -9.65 2.62
N GLY A 38 15.99 -10.68 1.86
CA GLY A 38 16.55 -11.90 2.42
C GLY A 38 15.51 -12.95 2.78
N TYR A 39 14.27 -12.56 3.06
CA TYR A 39 13.22 -13.49 3.46
C TYR A 39 12.17 -13.75 2.38
N GLY A 40 12.01 -12.82 1.43
CA GLY A 40 11.01 -12.95 0.37
C GLY A 40 9.57 -12.95 0.89
N ARG A 41 9.31 -12.28 2.01
CA ARG A 41 7.99 -12.27 2.66
C ARG A 41 7.46 -10.86 2.85
N VAL A 42 6.14 -10.74 2.82
CA VAL A 42 5.45 -9.49 3.11
C VAL A 42 5.78 -9.08 4.55
N THR A 43 6.22 -7.83 4.72
CA THR A 43 6.76 -7.33 5.98
C THR A 43 5.80 -7.49 7.16
N MET A 44 4.55 -7.09 7.00
CA MET A 44 3.58 -7.04 8.11
C MET A 44 3.12 -8.42 8.58
N HIS A 45 2.89 -9.35 7.66
CA HIS A 45 2.28 -10.63 7.99
C HIS A 45 3.16 -11.85 7.71
N GLY A 46 4.37 -11.66 7.24
CA GLY A 46 5.28 -12.75 6.92
C GLY A 46 4.78 -13.68 5.83
N VAL A 47 3.85 -13.23 5.01
CA VAL A 47 3.29 -14.01 3.91
C VAL A 47 4.29 -14.10 2.76
N ARG A 48 4.39 -15.26 2.14
CA ARG A 48 5.33 -15.49 1.05
C ARG A 48 4.96 -14.67 -0.19
N ARG A 49 5.98 -14.23 -0.91
CA ARG A 49 5.84 -13.47 -2.13
C ARG A 49 4.96 -14.18 -3.18
N GLU A 50 5.08 -15.50 -3.28
CA GLU A 50 4.29 -16.30 -4.23
C GLU A 50 2.79 -16.17 -3.96
N LEU A 51 2.37 -16.17 -2.70
CA LEU A 51 0.97 -16.01 -2.33
C LEU A 51 0.49 -14.61 -2.65
N LEU A 52 1.31 -13.59 -2.39
CA LEU A 52 1.03 -12.21 -2.73
C LEU A 52 0.72 -12.08 -4.23
N HIS A 53 1.58 -12.63 -5.07
CA HIS A 53 1.40 -12.54 -6.53
C HIS A 53 0.20 -13.37 -7.00
N ALA A 54 -0.07 -14.50 -6.36
CA ALA A 54 -1.26 -15.29 -6.69
C ALA A 54 -2.54 -14.53 -6.38
N GLN A 55 -2.59 -13.83 -5.25
CA GLN A 55 -3.73 -12.99 -4.88
C GLN A 55 -3.93 -11.85 -5.88
N ALA A 56 -2.86 -11.15 -6.23
CA ALA A 56 -2.93 -10.04 -7.19
C ALA A 56 -3.40 -10.53 -8.55
N SER A 57 -2.88 -11.66 -9.01
CA SER A 57 -3.27 -12.25 -10.28
C SER A 57 -4.75 -12.59 -10.32
N SER A 58 -5.29 -13.15 -9.22
CA SER A 58 -6.71 -13.48 -9.16
C SER A 58 -7.60 -12.23 -9.17
N LEU A 59 -7.07 -11.09 -8.76
CA LEU A 59 -7.77 -9.82 -8.78
C LEU A 59 -7.56 -9.04 -10.10
N GLY A 60 -6.70 -9.54 -10.98
CA GLY A 60 -6.34 -8.85 -12.20
C GLY A 60 -5.49 -7.61 -11.99
N LEU A 61 -4.73 -7.57 -10.90
CA LEU A 61 -3.91 -6.40 -10.53
C LEU A 61 -2.43 -6.74 -10.53
N GLU A 62 -1.61 -5.74 -10.82
CA GLU A 62 -0.16 -5.83 -10.68
C GLU A 62 0.26 -5.56 -9.26
N VAL A 63 1.41 -6.10 -8.86
CA VAL A 63 2.04 -5.82 -7.57
C VAL A 63 3.22 -4.88 -7.79
N PHE A 64 3.25 -3.80 -7.04
CA PHE A 64 4.43 -2.92 -6.95
C PHE A 64 5.14 -3.26 -5.65
N GLU A 65 6.31 -3.89 -5.75
CA GLU A 65 7.07 -4.37 -4.61
C GLU A 65 8.05 -3.32 -4.12
N VAL A 66 8.06 -3.08 -2.80
CA VAL A 66 9.05 -2.23 -2.15
C VAL A 66 9.86 -3.09 -1.20
N TRP A 67 11.13 -3.27 -1.49
CA TRP A 67 12.01 -4.13 -0.71
C TRP A 67 12.70 -3.33 0.38
N ILE A 68 12.57 -3.80 1.62
CA ILE A 68 13.11 -3.13 2.81
C ILE A 68 14.14 -4.06 3.46
N PRO A 69 15.33 -3.55 3.82
CA PRO A 69 16.30 -4.37 4.57
C PRO A 69 15.74 -4.84 5.91
N PRO A 70 16.15 -6.02 6.41
CA PRO A 70 15.72 -6.47 7.74
C PRO A 70 16.19 -5.46 8.80
N ASN A 71 15.31 -5.18 9.76
CA ASN A 71 15.60 -4.23 10.85
C ASN A 71 15.99 -2.83 10.36
N ALA A 72 15.40 -2.39 9.26
CA ALA A 72 15.73 -1.11 8.67
C ALA A 72 15.39 0.06 9.61
N PRO A 73 16.29 1.04 9.74
CA PRO A 73 15.94 2.29 10.42
C PRO A 73 14.84 3.03 9.68
N ASN A 74 14.13 3.92 10.38
CA ASN A 74 13.04 4.69 9.79
C ASN A 74 13.49 5.49 8.56
N GLU A 75 14.70 6.04 8.56
CA GLU A 75 15.21 6.80 7.43
C GLU A 75 15.30 5.95 6.15
N VAL A 76 15.70 4.70 6.29
CA VAL A 76 15.80 3.78 5.14
C VAL A 76 14.41 3.42 4.64
N TYR A 77 13.50 3.10 5.54
CA TYR A 77 12.11 2.81 5.19
C TYR A 77 11.47 3.99 4.46
N GLU A 78 11.61 5.17 5.00
CA GLU A 78 11.02 6.38 4.43
C GLU A 78 11.62 6.72 3.06
N GLU A 79 12.93 6.52 2.88
CA GLU A 79 13.59 6.73 1.59
C GLU A 79 13.05 5.75 0.54
N ARG A 80 12.93 4.47 0.91
CA ARG A 80 12.42 3.44 -0.01
C ARG A 80 10.97 3.73 -0.40
N MET A 81 10.14 4.08 0.56
CA MET A 81 8.73 4.42 0.30
C MET A 81 8.59 5.69 -0.52
N GLY A 82 9.38 6.72 -0.21
CA GLY A 82 9.35 7.97 -0.99
C GLY A 82 9.72 7.74 -2.44
N ARG A 83 10.74 6.91 -2.70
CA ARG A 83 11.16 6.55 -4.04
C ARG A 83 10.06 5.75 -4.75
N ALA A 84 9.42 4.83 -4.03
CA ALA A 84 8.32 4.04 -4.58
C ALA A 84 7.12 4.91 -4.97
N LEU A 85 6.75 5.86 -4.12
CA LEU A 85 5.65 6.77 -4.41
C LEU A 85 5.93 7.64 -5.62
N ALA A 86 7.17 8.14 -5.76
CA ALA A 86 7.57 8.91 -6.93
C ALA A 86 7.46 8.07 -8.21
N GLU A 87 7.87 6.81 -8.15
CA GLU A 87 7.80 5.89 -9.27
C GLU A 87 6.35 5.58 -9.65
N LEU A 88 5.49 5.34 -8.66
CA LEU A 88 4.06 5.09 -8.88
C LEU A 88 3.40 6.28 -9.56
N SER A 89 3.71 7.49 -9.12
CA SER A 89 3.18 8.69 -9.75
C SER A 89 3.64 8.82 -11.18
N ARG A 90 4.93 8.63 -11.44
CA ARG A 90 5.52 8.80 -12.76
C ARG A 90 5.10 7.72 -13.75
N ARG A 91 5.15 6.45 -13.34
CA ARG A 91 4.89 5.31 -14.25
C ARG A 91 3.43 4.99 -14.44
N TYR A 92 2.65 5.08 -13.37
CA TYR A 92 1.25 4.63 -13.37
C TYR A 92 0.26 5.76 -13.24
N GLY A 93 0.73 6.98 -13.00
CA GLY A 93 -0.16 8.11 -12.78
C GLY A 93 -0.97 7.98 -11.50
N VAL A 94 -0.42 7.32 -10.47
CA VAL A 94 -1.10 7.13 -9.19
C VAL A 94 -1.28 8.48 -8.50
N GLU A 95 -2.51 8.77 -8.10
CA GLU A 95 -2.89 10.02 -7.44
C GLU A 95 -3.19 9.83 -5.96
N GLY A 96 -3.47 8.60 -5.55
CA GLY A 96 -3.74 8.30 -4.15
C GLY A 96 -3.31 6.89 -3.78
N VAL A 97 -3.08 6.68 -2.48
CA VAL A 97 -2.82 5.36 -1.92
C VAL A 97 -3.86 5.06 -0.84
N VAL A 98 -4.49 3.90 -0.96
CA VAL A 98 -5.53 3.44 -0.05
C VAL A 98 -4.88 2.61 1.05
N PHE A 99 -5.22 2.94 2.30
CA PHE A 99 -4.77 2.21 3.48
C PHE A 99 -5.95 1.57 4.19
N GLY A 100 -5.73 0.37 4.74
CA GLY A 100 -6.76 -0.35 5.48
C GLY A 100 -6.85 -0.01 6.96
N ASP A 101 -6.26 1.11 7.38
CA ASP A 101 -6.26 1.52 8.78
C ASP A 101 -7.67 1.86 9.26
N ILE A 102 -8.01 1.43 10.48
CA ILE A 102 -9.34 1.57 11.05
C ILE A 102 -9.33 2.53 12.25
N TRP A 103 -8.33 2.44 13.10
CA TRP A 103 -8.23 3.24 14.31
C TRP A 103 -6.94 4.03 14.43
N LEU A 104 -5.99 3.72 14.97
CA LEU A 104 -4.64 4.21 15.17
C LEU A 104 -4.35 5.59 14.55
N GLU A 105 -4.85 6.65 15.20
CA GLU A 105 -4.66 8.02 14.71
C GLU A 105 -3.19 8.39 14.47
N ASP A 106 -2.27 7.88 15.30
CA ASP A 106 -0.85 8.16 15.12
C ASP A 106 -0.32 7.58 13.81
N VAL A 107 -0.77 6.39 13.44
CA VAL A 107 -0.39 5.77 12.17
C VAL A 107 -0.97 6.57 11.01
N ARG A 108 -2.23 6.97 11.09
CA ARG A 108 -2.86 7.79 10.06
C ARG A 108 -2.12 9.11 9.88
N ARG A 109 -1.83 9.79 10.98
CA ARG A 109 -1.10 11.07 10.94
C ARG A 109 0.29 10.91 10.34
N TYR A 110 0.98 9.84 10.69
CA TYR A 110 2.29 9.52 10.13
C TYR A 110 2.21 9.36 8.60
N ARG A 111 1.22 8.63 8.11
CA ARG A 111 1.04 8.44 6.66
C ARG A 111 0.72 9.76 5.98
N GLU A 112 -0.17 10.55 6.57
CA GLU A 112 -0.53 11.86 6.02
C GLU A 112 0.68 12.79 5.93
N GLU A 113 1.52 12.80 6.94
CA GLU A 113 2.73 13.61 6.95
C GLU A 113 3.75 13.15 5.92
N ARG A 114 3.97 11.83 5.82
CA ARG A 114 4.94 11.29 4.85
C ARG A 114 4.51 11.56 3.40
N MET A 115 3.23 11.66 3.14
CA MET A 115 2.70 11.82 1.78
C MET A 115 2.39 13.28 1.42
N ARG A 116 2.53 14.19 2.37
CA ARG A 116 2.13 15.61 2.18
C ARG A 116 2.74 16.27 0.96
N ASP A 117 4.02 16.07 0.73
CA ASP A 117 4.75 16.74 -0.35
C ASP A 117 4.93 15.88 -1.60
N THR A 118 4.27 14.73 -1.67
CA THR A 118 4.41 13.81 -2.81
C THR A 118 3.42 14.08 -3.93
N GLY A 119 2.36 14.83 -3.65
CA GLY A 119 1.24 14.99 -4.57
C GLY A 119 0.31 13.79 -4.60
N ILE A 120 0.53 12.80 -3.75
CA ILE A 120 -0.30 11.60 -3.65
C ILE A 120 -1.11 11.68 -2.36
N GLU A 121 -2.42 11.49 -2.49
CA GLU A 121 -3.35 11.59 -1.36
C GLU A 121 -3.49 10.25 -0.62
N PRO A 122 -3.36 10.21 0.71
CA PRO A 122 -3.68 9.01 1.47
C PRO A 122 -5.19 8.90 1.69
N LEU A 123 -5.74 7.71 1.51
CA LEU A 123 -7.18 7.44 1.64
C LEU A 123 -7.40 6.34 2.68
N PHE A 124 -8.38 6.53 3.53
CA PHE A 124 -8.67 5.63 4.65
C PHE A 124 -10.15 5.20 4.62
N PRO A 125 -10.55 4.35 3.66
CA PRO A 125 -11.98 4.04 3.46
C PRO A 125 -12.63 3.28 4.61
N LEU A 126 -11.85 2.64 5.49
CA LEU A 126 -12.35 1.88 6.63
C LEU A 126 -12.24 2.64 7.95
N TRP A 127 -11.84 3.91 7.91
CA TRP A 127 -11.60 4.67 9.13
C TRP A 127 -12.85 4.74 10.01
N GLY A 128 -12.68 4.34 11.28
CA GLY A 128 -13.77 4.35 12.25
C GLY A 128 -14.67 3.13 12.22
N GLU A 129 -14.44 2.17 11.35
CA GLU A 129 -15.26 0.93 11.29
C GLU A 129 -14.66 -0.15 12.18
N ASP A 130 -15.52 -0.97 12.76
CA ASP A 130 -15.10 -2.11 13.59
C ASP A 130 -14.78 -3.34 12.77
#